data_f0e1cfe22c1bf0dd7a324d98d82af1d4
#
_entry.id   f0e1cfe22c1bf0dd7a324d98d82af1d4
#
_cell.length_a   1.000
_cell.length_b   1.000
_cell.length_c   1.000
_cell.angle_alpha   90.00
_cell.angle_beta   90.00
_cell.angle_gamma   90.00
#
_symmetry.space_group_name_H-M   'P 1'
#
loop_
_entity.id
_entity.type
_entity.pdbx_description
1 polymer ?
#
loop_
_entity_poly.entity_id
_entity_poly.type
_entity_poly.pdbx_seq_one_letter_code
_entity_poly.pdbx_strand_id
1 'polypeptide(L)'
;QREYRQASENSYNAAFFELVDYVQNVETYLAKSLISSTPEHGAETLTNLWREANLAQAYLSRLPIESQELENTEKFLNQVSDYSYSLSRKNIYNESLSDEDFNNLKELHTYSQELENTLNQLSDDLNTGRFSWGELTKKGTVAFAQQVDNISKESFSNLEKNFHEYSGLIYDGAFSEHLTNAEPK
;
A
#
# COMPACT_ATOMS: atom_id res chain seq x y z
N GLN A 1 -16.57 -2.75 31.22
CA GLN A 1 -15.70 -1.77 30.52
C GLN A 1 -14.32 -2.32 30.17
N ARG A 2 -13.73 -3.11 31.07
CA ARG A 2 -12.43 -3.75 30.80
C ARG A 2 -12.51 -4.75 29.66
N GLU A 3 -13.53 -5.61 29.67
CA GLU A 3 -13.75 -6.62 28.62
C GLU A 3 -13.98 -5.99 27.27
N TYR A 4 -14.75 -4.90 27.20
CA TYR A 4 -15.01 -4.17 25.97
C TYR A 4 -13.73 -3.54 25.40
N ARG A 5 -12.93 -2.91 26.24
CA ARG A 5 -11.65 -2.31 25.83
C ARG A 5 -10.68 -3.36 25.31
N GLN A 6 -10.60 -4.50 25.99
CA GLN A 6 -9.72 -5.59 25.57
C GLN A 6 -10.16 -6.19 24.24
N ALA A 7 -11.48 -6.36 24.06
CA ALA A 7 -12.03 -6.86 22.80
C ALA A 7 -11.75 -5.89 21.63
N SER A 8 -11.91 -4.58 21.85
CA SER A 8 -11.60 -3.56 20.84
C SER A 8 -10.11 -3.54 20.50
N GLU A 9 -9.24 -3.57 21.50
CA GLU A 9 -7.79 -3.60 21.31
C GLU A 9 -7.38 -4.83 20.50
N ASN A 10 -7.92 -6.01 20.85
CA ASN A 10 -7.63 -7.25 20.13
C ASN A 10 -8.11 -7.20 18.68
N SER A 11 -9.28 -6.59 18.45
CA SER A 11 -9.83 -6.42 17.11
C SER A 11 -8.94 -5.52 16.24
N TYR A 12 -8.47 -4.41 16.79
CA TYR A 12 -7.56 -3.50 16.08
C TYR A 12 -6.20 -4.13 15.84
N ASN A 13 -5.66 -4.86 16.82
CA ASN A 13 -4.41 -5.61 16.65
C ASN A 13 -4.54 -6.62 15.52
N ALA A 14 -5.62 -7.38 15.50
CA ALA A 14 -5.86 -8.37 14.44
C ALA A 14 -5.92 -7.70 13.06
N ALA A 15 -6.65 -6.59 12.93
CA ALA A 15 -6.73 -5.85 11.69
C ALA A 15 -5.37 -5.29 11.26
N PHE A 16 -4.60 -4.79 12.21
CA PHE A 16 -3.26 -4.26 11.94
C PHE A 16 -2.29 -5.34 11.47
N PHE A 17 -2.28 -6.51 12.12
CA PHE A 17 -1.40 -7.61 11.72
C PHE A 17 -1.79 -8.17 10.35
N GLU A 18 -3.08 -8.22 10.04
CA GLU A 18 -3.53 -8.55 8.68
C GLU A 18 -3.04 -7.54 7.66
N LEU A 19 -3.12 -6.24 7.98
CA LEU A 19 -2.58 -5.19 7.12
C LEU A 19 -1.09 -5.40 6.86
N VAL A 20 -0.31 -5.70 7.90
CA VAL A 20 1.13 -5.95 7.78
C VAL A 20 1.38 -7.10 6.81
N ASP A 21 0.63 -8.19 6.92
CA ASP A 21 0.76 -9.34 6.05
C ASP A 21 0.43 -8.99 4.60
N TYR A 22 -0.62 -8.23 4.35
CA TYR A 22 -0.98 -7.83 2.99
C TYR A 22 0.02 -6.85 2.38
N VAL A 23 0.56 -5.92 3.16
CA VAL A 23 1.64 -5.03 2.69
C VAL A 23 2.90 -5.84 2.36
N GLN A 24 3.22 -6.83 3.17
CA GLN A 24 4.33 -7.74 2.90
C GLN A 24 4.11 -8.51 1.59
N ASN A 25 2.89 -8.95 1.33
CA ASN A 25 2.52 -9.62 0.09
C ASN A 25 2.61 -8.67 -1.11
N VAL A 26 2.20 -7.42 -0.94
CA VAL A 26 2.36 -6.38 -1.97
C VAL A 26 3.83 -6.23 -2.34
N GLU A 27 4.72 -6.11 -1.35
CA GLU A 27 6.17 -6.04 -1.59
C GLU A 27 6.66 -7.25 -2.34
N THR A 28 6.28 -8.45 -1.93
CA THR A 28 6.69 -9.71 -2.54
C THR A 28 6.25 -9.80 -4.00
N TYR A 29 5.00 -9.45 -4.30
CA TYR A 29 4.49 -9.50 -5.67
C TYR A 29 5.09 -8.40 -6.55
N LEU A 30 5.39 -7.23 -5.99
CA LEU A 30 6.13 -6.19 -6.72
C LEU A 30 7.52 -6.71 -7.12
N ALA A 31 8.23 -7.34 -6.18
CA ALA A 31 9.53 -7.95 -6.47
C ALA A 31 9.42 -9.02 -7.56
N LYS A 32 8.42 -9.88 -7.47
CA LYS A 32 8.18 -10.92 -8.48
C LYS A 32 7.85 -10.33 -9.85
N SER A 33 7.12 -9.23 -9.91
CA SER A 33 6.77 -8.59 -11.18
C SER A 33 7.99 -8.09 -11.95
N LEU A 34 9.07 -7.78 -11.23
CA LEU A 34 10.31 -7.29 -11.83
C LEU A 34 11.15 -8.41 -12.47
N ILE A 35 10.90 -9.67 -12.10
CA ILE A 35 11.67 -10.82 -12.58
C ILE A 35 10.82 -11.84 -13.35
N SER A 36 9.56 -11.53 -13.62
CA SER A 36 8.68 -12.41 -14.39
C SER A 36 9.18 -12.52 -15.83
N SER A 37 9.39 -13.75 -16.29
CA SER A 37 10.00 -14.04 -17.60
C SER A 37 8.98 -14.24 -18.71
N THR A 38 7.70 -14.46 -18.39
CA THR A 38 6.65 -14.70 -19.37
C THR A 38 5.46 -13.79 -19.12
N PRO A 39 4.71 -13.39 -20.17
CA PRO A 39 3.49 -12.59 -19.99
C PRO A 39 2.44 -13.26 -19.12
N GLU A 40 2.32 -14.60 -19.18
CA GLU A 40 1.35 -15.35 -18.38
C GLU A 40 1.67 -15.25 -16.89
N HIS A 41 2.92 -15.48 -16.50
CA HIS A 41 3.37 -15.31 -15.12
C HIS A 41 3.27 -13.86 -14.66
N GLY A 42 3.58 -12.94 -15.55
CA GLY A 42 3.45 -11.52 -15.29
C GLY A 42 2.01 -11.13 -14.99
N ALA A 43 1.05 -11.60 -15.81
CA ALA A 43 -0.37 -11.33 -15.62
C ALA A 43 -0.88 -11.88 -14.28
N GLU A 44 -0.50 -13.11 -13.95
CA GLU A 44 -0.88 -13.74 -12.69
C GLU A 44 -0.31 -12.97 -11.49
N THR A 45 0.97 -12.64 -11.52
CA THR A 45 1.65 -11.88 -10.47
C THR A 45 1.00 -10.51 -10.26
N LEU A 46 0.72 -9.79 -11.35
CA LEU A 46 0.09 -8.47 -11.28
C LEU A 46 -1.36 -8.54 -10.80
N THR A 47 -2.09 -9.59 -11.15
CA THR A 47 -3.45 -9.83 -10.65
C THR A 47 -3.43 -10.11 -9.15
N ASN A 48 -2.47 -10.90 -8.68
CA ASN A 48 -2.27 -11.14 -7.25
C ASN A 48 -1.89 -9.86 -6.52
N LEU A 49 -1.03 -9.05 -7.11
CA LEU A 49 -0.64 -7.75 -6.57
C LEU A 49 -1.85 -6.83 -6.40
N TRP A 50 -2.70 -6.75 -7.41
CA TRP A 50 -3.94 -5.99 -7.37
C TRP A 50 -4.83 -6.44 -6.20
N ARG A 51 -5.02 -7.74 -6.05
CA ARG A 51 -5.83 -8.30 -4.97
C ARG A 51 -5.26 -7.97 -3.59
N GLU A 52 -3.96 -8.17 -3.40
CA GLU A 52 -3.30 -7.91 -2.10
C GLU A 52 -3.34 -6.43 -1.74
N ALA A 53 -3.17 -5.54 -2.71
CA ALA A 53 -3.30 -4.10 -2.49
C ALA A 53 -4.72 -3.71 -2.06
N ASN A 54 -5.74 -4.30 -2.67
CA ASN A 54 -7.13 -4.07 -2.28
C ASN A 54 -7.42 -4.57 -0.87
N LEU A 55 -6.89 -5.74 -0.51
CA LEU A 55 -7.04 -6.29 0.84
C LEU A 55 -6.32 -5.41 1.87
N ALA A 56 -5.13 -4.93 1.55
CA ALA A 56 -4.41 -4.00 2.42
C ALA A 56 -5.24 -2.74 2.69
N GLN A 57 -5.87 -2.16 1.66
CA GLN A 57 -6.75 -1.01 1.82
C GLN A 57 -7.94 -1.31 2.73
N ALA A 58 -8.55 -2.46 2.54
CA ALA A 58 -9.71 -2.87 3.35
C ALA A 58 -9.36 -2.97 4.83
N TYR A 59 -8.20 -3.54 5.16
CA TYR A 59 -7.77 -3.65 6.55
C TYR A 59 -7.27 -2.32 7.12
N LEU A 60 -6.63 -1.50 6.29
CA LEU A 60 -6.25 -0.14 6.71
C LEU A 60 -7.48 0.66 7.15
N SER A 61 -8.59 0.53 6.44
CA SER A 61 -9.82 1.24 6.76
C SER A 61 -10.51 0.79 8.05
N ARG A 62 -10.12 -0.37 8.59
CA ARG A 62 -10.64 -0.90 9.87
C ARG A 62 -9.93 -0.33 11.08
N LEU A 63 -8.81 0.33 10.89
CA LEU A 63 -8.04 0.91 12.00
C LEU A 63 -8.71 2.19 12.49
N PRO A 64 -8.62 2.50 13.80
CA PRO A 64 -9.22 3.69 14.38
C PRO A 64 -8.37 4.94 14.09
N ILE A 65 -8.11 5.20 12.83
CA ILE A 65 -7.27 6.28 12.35
C ILE A 65 -8.06 7.06 11.31
N GLU A 66 -8.04 8.39 11.40
CA GLU A 66 -8.73 9.22 10.42
C GLU A 66 -8.06 9.14 9.05
N SER A 67 -8.87 9.17 7.99
CA SER A 67 -8.40 9.08 6.61
C SER A 67 -7.34 10.13 6.27
N GLN A 68 -7.46 11.32 6.85
CA GLN A 68 -6.51 12.41 6.62
C GLN A 68 -5.09 12.06 7.05
N GLU A 69 -4.97 11.29 8.15
CA GLU A 69 -3.67 10.90 8.70
C GLU A 69 -3.01 9.76 7.89
N LEU A 70 -3.82 9.04 7.11
CA LEU A 70 -3.36 7.91 6.30
C LEU A 70 -3.43 8.19 4.80
N GLU A 71 -3.65 9.42 4.42
CA GLU A 71 -3.90 9.79 3.03
C GLU A 71 -2.82 9.28 2.07
N ASN A 72 -1.56 9.41 2.44
CA ASN A 72 -0.45 8.98 1.59
C ASN A 72 -0.39 7.46 1.46
N THR A 73 -0.63 6.73 2.54
CA THR A 73 -0.66 5.27 2.52
C THR A 73 -1.83 4.76 1.68
N GLU A 74 -3.01 5.38 1.84
CA GLU A 74 -4.19 5.04 1.03
C GLU A 74 -3.94 5.31 -0.46
N LYS A 75 -3.38 6.45 -0.79
CA LYS A 75 -3.02 6.79 -2.17
C LYS A 75 -2.03 5.81 -2.77
N PHE A 76 -1.01 5.45 -2.01
CA PHE A 76 -0.02 4.47 -2.47
C PHE A 76 -0.68 3.13 -2.80
N LEU A 77 -1.49 2.60 -1.89
CA LEU A 77 -2.17 1.32 -2.10
C LEU A 77 -3.17 1.39 -3.28
N ASN A 78 -3.88 2.50 -3.42
CA ASN A 78 -4.77 2.75 -4.56
C ASN A 78 -4.00 2.72 -5.87
N GLN A 79 -2.85 3.37 -5.92
CA GLN A 79 -2.04 3.43 -7.12
C GLN A 79 -1.43 2.08 -7.48
N VAL A 80 -0.97 1.34 -6.47
CA VAL A 80 -0.51 -0.04 -6.70
C VAL A 80 -1.63 -0.88 -7.30
N SER A 81 -2.82 -0.79 -6.72
CA SER A 81 -3.99 -1.52 -7.20
C SER A 81 -4.33 -1.16 -8.65
N ASP A 82 -4.50 0.11 -8.94
CA ASP A 82 -4.90 0.58 -10.27
C ASP A 82 -3.83 0.28 -11.32
N TYR A 83 -2.58 0.52 -10.99
CA TYR A 83 -1.48 0.30 -11.90
C TYR A 83 -1.25 -1.18 -12.21
N SER A 84 -1.29 -2.02 -11.18
CA SER A 84 -1.12 -3.47 -11.36
C SER A 84 -2.27 -4.07 -12.17
N TYR A 85 -3.49 -3.60 -11.97
CA TYR A 85 -4.64 -4.02 -12.78
C TYR A 85 -4.44 -3.65 -14.25
N SER A 86 -4.05 -2.42 -14.51
CA SER A 86 -3.77 -1.93 -15.87
C SER A 86 -2.69 -2.76 -16.57
N LEU A 87 -1.58 -3.02 -15.86
CA LEU A 87 -0.48 -3.82 -16.41
C LEU A 87 -0.84 -5.30 -16.59
N SER A 88 -1.66 -5.86 -15.70
CA SER A 88 -2.11 -7.24 -15.84
C SER A 88 -2.92 -7.44 -17.13
N ARG A 89 -3.72 -6.45 -17.50
CA ARG A 89 -4.48 -6.48 -18.76
C ARG A 89 -3.56 -6.40 -19.98
N LYS A 90 -2.51 -5.61 -19.90
CA LYS A 90 -1.47 -5.55 -20.94
C LYS A 90 -0.88 -6.94 -21.20
N ASN A 91 -0.52 -7.63 -20.12
CA ASN A 91 0.07 -8.99 -20.22
C ASN A 91 -0.93 -10.02 -20.72
N ILE A 92 -2.22 -9.90 -20.38
CA ILE A 92 -3.27 -10.79 -20.90
C ILE A 92 -3.35 -10.71 -22.42
N TYR A 93 -3.14 -9.53 -23.01
CA TYR A 93 -3.13 -9.34 -24.44
C TYR A 93 -1.76 -9.59 -25.09
N ASN A 94 -0.83 -10.21 -24.36
CA ASN A 94 0.53 -10.51 -24.80
C ASN A 94 1.37 -9.26 -25.16
N GLU A 95 0.99 -8.11 -24.62
CA GLU A 95 1.78 -6.90 -24.75
C GLU A 95 2.89 -6.92 -23.71
N SER A 96 4.12 -6.67 -24.14
CA SER A 96 5.27 -6.59 -23.23
C SER A 96 5.20 -5.32 -22.40
N LEU A 97 5.66 -5.41 -21.16
CA LEU A 97 5.83 -4.24 -20.31
C LEU A 97 6.97 -3.38 -20.87
N SER A 98 6.78 -2.07 -20.87
CA SER A 98 7.80 -1.12 -21.30
C SER A 98 8.88 -0.96 -20.21
N ASP A 99 10.01 -0.37 -20.59
CA ASP A 99 11.05 0.00 -19.63
C ASP A 99 10.51 0.98 -18.58
N GLU A 100 9.63 1.88 -19.00
CA GLU A 100 8.94 2.80 -18.10
C GLU A 100 8.07 2.05 -17.10
N ASP A 101 7.32 1.03 -17.55
CA ASP A 101 6.53 0.18 -16.66
C ASP A 101 7.41 -0.51 -15.61
N PHE A 102 8.55 -1.05 -16.02
CA PHE A 102 9.50 -1.67 -15.10
C PHE A 102 10.08 -0.66 -14.11
N ASN A 103 10.42 0.55 -14.55
CA ASN A 103 10.92 1.59 -13.69
C ASN A 103 9.86 2.00 -12.65
N ASN A 104 8.62 2.14 -13.06
CA ASN A 104 7.51 2.45 -12.16
C ASN A 104 7.29 1.35 -11.12
N LEU A 105 7.33 0.09 -11.55
CA LEU A 105 7.23 -1.05 -10.62
C LEU A 105 8.38 -1.09 -9.62
N LYS A 106 9.59 -0.78 -10.07
CA LYS A 106 10.78 -0.68 -9.21
C LYS A 106 10.59 0.34 -8.11
N GLU A 107 10.09 1.51 -8.48
CA GLU A 107 9.88 2.59 -7.51
C GLU A 107 8.75 2.23 -6.53
N LEU A 108 7.66 1.66 -7.02
CA LEU A 108 6.58 1.16 -6.15
C LEU A 108 7.11 0.08 -5.19
N HIS A 109 8.02 -0.76 -5.65
CA HIS A 109 8.67 -1.77 -4.82
C HIS A 109 9.49 -1.13 -3.70
N THR A 110 10.27 -0.11 -4.01
CA THR A 110 11.04 0.64 -3.01
C THR A 110 10.14 1.21 -1.93
N TYR A 111 9.00 1.77 -2.31
CA TYR A 111 8.02 2.29 -1.37
C TYR A 111 7.40 1.23 -0.50
N SER A 112 7.06 0.09 -1.11
CA SER A 112 6.48 -1.01 -0.34
C SER A 112 7.44 -1.51 0.73
N GLN A 113 8.74 -1.52 0.46
CA GLN A 113 9.76 -1.89 1.43
C GLN A 113 9.82 -0.90 2.60
N GLU A 114 9.78 0.39 2.31
CA GLU A 114 9.78 1.43 3.34
C GLU A 114 8.53 1.35 4.21
N LEU A 115 7.36 1.17 3.59
CA LEU A 115 6.10 1.01 4.32
C LEU A 115 6.13 -0.24 5.19
N GLU A 116 6.61 -1.36 4.64
CA GLU A 116 6.76 -2.62 5.39
C GLU A 116 7.64 -2.43 6.63
N ASN A 117 8.79 -1.77 6.47
CA ASN A 117 9.70 -1.49 7.59
C ASN A 117 9.02 -0.66 8.68
N THR A 118 8.28 0.37 8.29
CA THR A 118 7.54 1.22 9.23
C THR A 118 6.49 0.42 9.98
N LEU A 119 5.70 -0.38 9.27
CA LEU A 119 4.67 -1.21 9.91
C LEU A 119 5.27 -2.27 10.83
N ASN A 120 6.42 -2.83 10.47
CA ASN A 120 7.12 -3.79 11.33
C ASN A 120 7.61 -3.13 12.64
N GLN A 121 8.09 -1.90 12.58
CA GLN A 121 8.46 -1.16 13.80
C GLN A 121 7.24 -0.89 14.68
N LEU A 122 6.11 -0.52 14.08
CA LEU A 122 4.85 -0.35 14.83
C LEU A 122 4.38 -1.67 15.43
N SER A 123 4.56 -2.78 14.72
CA SER A 123 4.26 -4.12 15.26
C SER A 123 5.09 -4.41 16.51
N ASP A 124 6.37 -4.09 16.48
CA ASP A 124 7.26 -4.26 17.62
C ASP A 124 6.81 -3.40 18.80
N ASP A 125 6.40 -2.16 18.55
CA ASP A 125 5.90 -1.25 19.57
C ASP A 125 4.59 -1.76 20.19
N LEU A 126 3.70 -2.33 19.39
CA LEU A 126 2.48 -2.98 19.89
C LEU A 126 2.83 -4.19 20.77
N ASN A 127 3.75 -5.03 20.30
CA ASN A 127 4.12 -6.27 21.00
C ASN A 127 4.85 -5.98 22.33
N THR A 128 5.59 -4.88 22.41
CA THR A 128 6.31 -4.48 23.62
C THR A 128 5.53 -3.55 24.54
N GLY A 129 4.29 -3.22 24.16
CA GLY A 129 3.42 -2.36 24.96
C GLY A 129 3.74 -0.87 24.90
N ARG A 130 4.64 -0.44 24.01
CA ARG A 130 4.96 0.98 23.82
C ARG A 130 3.86 1.75 23.11
N PHE A 131 2.97 1.05 22.45
CA PHE A 131 1.85 1.61 21.70
C PHE A 131 0.62 0.76 21.93
N SER A 132 -0.53 1.40 22.10
CA SER A 132 -1.82 0.73 22.14
C SER A 132 -2.88 1.55 21.41
N TRP A 133 -3.84 0.87 20.82
CA TRP A 133 -4.95 1.52 20.11
C TRP A 133 -5.87 2.27 21.07
N GLY A 134 -6.03 1.76 22.30
CA GLY A 134 -6.81 2.43 23.34
C GLY A 134 -6.24 3.78 23.72
N GLU A 135 -4.93 3.91 23.81
CA GLU A 135 -4.27 5.18 24.07
C GLU A 135 -4.42 6.12 22.87
N LEU A 136 -4.32 5.58 21.68
CA LEU A 136 -4.49 6.34 20.44
C LEU A 136 -5.87 6.98 20.36
N THR A 137 -6.94 6.22 20.64
CA THR A 137 -8.30 6.72 20.62
C THR A 137 -8.56 7.80 21.65
N LYS A 138 -7.83 7.76 22.79
CA LYS A 138 -7.90 8.81 23.81
C LYS A 138 -7.19 10.09 23.42
N LYS A 139 -6.05 9.96 22.75
CA LYS A 139 -5.19 11.10 22.37
C LYS A 139 -5.50 11.64 20.97
N GLY A 140 -6.32 10.93 20.21
CA GLY A 140 -6.65 11.26 18.84
C GLY A 140 -5.66 10.67 17.84
N THR A 141 -6.06 10.65 16.58
CA THR A 141 -5.31 10.02 15.50
C THR A 141 -4.01 10.75 15.14
N VAL A 142 -3.89 12.01 15.51
CA VAL A 142 -2.67 12.81 15.34
C VAL A 142 -1.48 12.12 16.02
N ALA A 143 -1.69 11.47 17.16
CA ALA A 143 -0.64 10.77 17.88
C ALA A 143 -0.08 9.59 17.09
N PHE A 144 -0.91 8.91 16.30
CA PHE A 144 -0.44 7.82 15.42
C PHE A 144 0.43 8.37 14.29
N ALA A 145 -0.02 9.43 13.63
CA ALA A 145 0.75 10.08 12.57
C ALA A 145 2.11 10.57 13.08
N GLN A 146 2.14 11.17 14.27
CA GLN A 146 3.39 11.60 14.91
C GLN A 146 4.31 10.42 15.23
N GLN A 147 3.74 9.31 15.70
CA GLN A 147 4.52 8.11 16.02
C GLN A 147 5.12 7.49 14.76
N VAL A 148 4.34 7.44 13.69
CA VAL A 148 4.80 7.00 12.38
C VAL A 148 5.90 7.93 11.86
N ASP A 149 5.72 9.25 11.98
CA ASP A 149 6.72 10.24 11.62
C ASP A 149 8.01 10.08 12.41
N ASN A 150 7.92 9.84 13.71
CA ASN A 150 9.09 9.65 14.56
C ASN A 150 9.87 8.39 14.20
N ILE A 151 9.17 7.35 13.75
CA ILE A 151 9.78 6.07 13.40
C ILE A 151 10.43 6.14 12.02
N SER A 152 9.82 6.84 11.07
CA SER A 152 10.29 6.85 9.67
C SER A 152 10.15 8.22 9.01
N LYS A 153 10.62 9.26 9.69
CA LYS A 153 10.50 10.65 9.25
C LYS A 153 11.06 10.90 7.85
N GLU A 154 12.17 10.24 7.49
CA GLU A 154 12.74 10.32 6.14
C GLU A 154 11.94 9.49 5.13
N SER A 155 11.54 8.28 5.49
CA SER A 155 10.82 7.35 4.59
C SER A 155 9.47 7.91 4.16
N PHE A 156 8.67 8.42 5.10
CA PHE A 156 7.36 8.99 4.76
C PHE A 156 7.47 10.32 4.03
N SER A 157 8.45 11.14 4.35
CA SER A 157 8.72 12.38 3.64
C SER A 157 9.12 12.10 2.19
N ASN A 158 9.95 11.10 1.97
CA ASN A 158 10.35 10.67 0.64
C ASN A 158 9.18 10.04 -0.13
N LEU A 159 8.36 9.23 0.54
CA LEU A 159 7.13 8.70 -0.03
C LEU A 159 6.22 9.81 -0.55
N GLU A 160 5.96 10.82 0.27
CA GLU A 160 5.10 11.93 -0.09
C GLU A 160 5.67 12.75 -1.27
N LYS A 161 6.96 13.01 -1.24
CA LYS A 161 7.65 13.76 -2.29
C LYS A 161 7.60 13.03 -3.64
N ASN A 162 7.85 11.72 -3.62
CA ASN A 162 7.86 10.91 -4.83
C ASN A 162 6.44 10.60 -5.32
N PHE A 163 5.45 10.60 -4.44
CA PHE A 163 4.05 10.40 -4.80
C PHE A 163 3.54 11.42 -5.82
N HIS A 164 4.00 12.66 -5.75
CA HIS A 164 3.62 13.69 -6.70
C HIS A 164 4.18 13.38 -8.10
N GLU A 165 5.39 12.87 -8.19
CA GLU A 165 5.99 12.44 -9.45
C GLU A 165 5.28 11.21 -10.00
N TYR A 166 4.93 10.27 -9.11
CA TYR A 166 4.20 9.07 -9.47
C TYR A 166 2.80 9.32 -9.95
N SER A 167 2.06 10.20 -9.29
CA SER A 167 0.70 10.55 -9.68
C SER A 167 0.64 11.03 -11.11
N GLY A 168 1.61 11.87 -11.51
CA GLY A 168 1.74 12.31 -12.88
C GLY A 168 1.99 11.16 -13.83
N LEU A 169 2.94 10.29 -13.52
CA LEU A 169 3.31 9.16 -14.38
C LEU A 169 2.18 8.14 -14.54
N ILE A 170 1.46 7.84 -13.45
CA ILE A 170 0.36 6.87 -13.49
C ILE A 170 -0.84 7.44 -14.24
N TYR A 171 -1.17 8.71 -14.03
CA TYR A 171 -2.29 9.36 -14.72
C TYR A 171 -1.97 9.73 -16.16
N ASP A 172 -0.73 10.05 -16.47
CA ASP A 172 -0.30 10.37 -17.84
C ASP A 172 0.14 9.12 -18.62
N GLY A 173 0.28 7.98 -17.95
CA GLY A 173 0.69 6.72 -18.53
C GLY A 173 -0.48 5.85 -19.01
N ALA A 174 -0.31 4.53 -18.91
CA ALA A 174 -1.21 3.54 -19.48
C ALA A 174 -2.66 3.65 -19.00
N PHE A 175 -2.88 3.99 -17.74
CA PHE A 175 -4.22 4.08 -17.17
C PHE A 175 -4.99 5.28 -17.74
N SER A 176 -4.35 6.43 -17.83
CA SER A 176 -4.96 7.65 -18.37
C SER A 176 -5.30 7.49 -19.86
N GLU A 177 -4.39 6.93 -20.64
CA GLU A 177 -4.63 6.65 -22.06
C GLU A 177 -5.79 5.67 -22.23
N HIS A 178 -5.88 4.66 -21.40
CA HIS A 178 -6.96 3.69 -21.42
C HIS A 178 -8.33 4.35 -21.17
N LEU A 179 -8.40 5.24 -20.20
CA LEU A 179 -9.62 5.99 -19.89
C LEU A 179 -10.01 6.93 -21.03
N THR A 180 -9.02 7.60 -21.63
CA THR A 180 -9.24 8.51 -22.76
C THR A 180 -9.74 7.76 -23.99
N ASN A 181 -9.21 6.58 -24.26
CA ASN A 181 -9.59 5.74 -25.37
C ASN A 181 -10.92 5.03 -25.16
N ALA A 182 -11.38 4.91 -23.93
CA ALA A 182 -12.64 4.25 -23.56
C ALA A 182 -13.85 5.19 -23.64
N GLU A 183 -13.64 6.50 -23.77
CA GLU A 183 -14.75 7.44 -23.92
C GLU A 183 -15.42 7.26 -25.29
N PRO A 184 -16.74 7.02 -25.32
CA PRO A 184 -17.45 6.93 -26.59
C PRO A 184 -17.49 8.29 -27.27
N LYS A 185 -17.21 8.27 -28.52
CA LYS A 185 -17.30 9.48 -29.34
C LYS A 185 -18.76 9.89 -29.57
#